data_ed238b4824430bca6fc8e0d2cfeb0623
#
_entry.id   ed238b4824430bca6fc8e0d2cfeb0623
#
_cell.length_a   1.000
_cell.length_b   1.000
_cell.length_c   1.000
_cell.angle_alpha   90.00
_cell.angle_beta   90.00
_cell.angle_gamma   90.00
#
_symmetry.space_group_name_H-M   'P 1'
#
loop_
_entity.id
_entity.type
_entity.pdbx_description
1 polymer ?
#
loop_
_entity_poly.entity_id
_entity_poly.type
_entity_poly.pdbx_seq_one_letter_code
_entity_poly.pdbx_strand_id
1 'polypeptide(L)'
;VAVNLLTEISSFKSYLLSISIILLIILFLELSNTLINKFKSAQKIKLDFAIKGQMIEKNDSIDYYTLSTKEYFLLKTKALEGYEHGCIEENVSLVFSIISNIILLVGLMFTISSLGLALLLPVGITIGVRVMSEYFDRKANYIRTSQMAEINRKSNYLHHICENIHFAKEIRVFNLEDKFGDKLEEVSNEKNHIWKKYMRIFRYSSATYIIADIILQLVIYLILAYRVLVTKTITVGDFVYFFSAYQKIQDIMGSLASNNINIFLNANYLEDFMRYWLYKPNKPSMEYGHEKLYYMDKDDIIIEFHDVSFRYPNTEKKHHEIQLLYH
;
A
#
# COMPACT_ATOMS: atom_id res chain seq x y z
N VAL A 1 -4.52 -27.21 -25.73
CA VAL A 1 -5.37 -28.43 -25.80
C VAL A 1 -6.57 -28.17 -26.72
N ALA A 2 -7.43 -27.18 -26.46
CA ALA A 2 -8.61 -26.93 -27.30
C ALA A 2 -8.30 -26.65 -28.77
N VAL A 3 -7.22 -25.92 -29.08
CA VAL A 3 -6.79 -25.60 -30.46
C VAL A 3 -6.21 -26.84 -31.14
N ASN A 4 -5.48 -27.70 -30.46
CA ASN A 4 -4.95 -28.94 -31.01
C ASN A 4 -6.06 -29.97 -31.27
N LEU A 5 -7.13 -29.96 -30.47
CA LEU A 5 -8.31 -30.80 -30.70
C LEU A 5 -9.12 -30.39 -31.93
N LEU A 6 -9.01 -29.13 -32.38
CA LEU A 6 -9.61 -28.62 -33.61
C LEU A 6 -8.88 -29.12 -34.88
N THR A 7 -7.59 -29.39 -34.77
CA THR A 7 -6.76 -29.85 -35.92
C THR A 7 -6.76 -31.36 -36.09
N GLU A 8 -7.05 -32.14 -35.05
CA GLU A 8 -7.31 -33.57 -35.12
C GLU A 8 -8.81 -33.80 -35.25
N ILE A 9 -9.25 -34.51 -36.30
CA ILE A 9 -10.66 -34.85 -36.56
C ILE A 9 -11.16 -35.83 -35.48
N SER A 10 -11.24 -35.37 -34.27
CA SER A 10 -11.97 -36.02 -33.19
C SER A 10 -13.46 -35.67 -33.32
N SER A 11 -14.35 -36.60 -32.97
CA SER A 11 -15.79 -36.37 -33.14
C SER A 11 -16.21 -35.07 -32.48
N PHE A 12 -17.06 -34.27 -33.12
CA PHE A 12 -17.63 -33.00 -32.61
C PHE A 12 -18.12 -33.10 -31.16
N LYS A 13 -18.58 -34.28 -30.77
CA LYS A 13 -19.02 -34.56 -29.37
C LYS A 13 -17.87 -34.48 -28.36
N SER A 14 -16.69 -35.03 -28.67
CA SER A 14 -15.54 -34.96 -27.73
C SER A 14 -14.99 -33.54 -27.58
N TYR A 15 -15.07 -32.73 -28.62
CA TYR A 15 -14.72 -31.31 -28.59
C TYR A 15 -15.69 -30.51 -27.70
N LEU A 16 -17.02 -30.69 -27.85
CA LEU A 16 -18.03 -30.05 -26.98
C LEU A 16 -17.86 -30.46 -25.53
N LEU A 17 -17.56 -31.72 -25.25
CA LEU A 17 -17.36 -32.23 -23.92
C LEU A 17 -16.12 -31.57 -23.25
N SER A 18 -15.03 -31.45 -23.98
CA SER A 18 -13.81 -30.79 -23.50
C SER A 18 -14.04 -29.31 -23.18
N ILE A 19 -14.76 -28.58 -24.03
CA ILE A 19 -15.11 -27.17 -23.77
C ILE A 19 -16.03 -27.08 -22.53
N SER A 20 -17.03 -27.94 -22.41
CA SER A 20 -17.94 -27.94 -21.26
C SER A 20 -17.19 -28.18 -19.95
N ILE A 21 -16.22 -29.08 -19.92
CA ILE A 21 -15.38 -29.33 -18.74
C ILE A 21 -14.57 -28.08 -18.38
N ILE A 22 -13.93 -27.44 -19.39
CA ILE A 22 -13.15 -26.23 -19.15
C ILE A 22 -14.03 -25.10 -18.59
N LEU A 23 -15.22 -24.89 -19.15
CA LEU A 23 -16.17 -23.90 -18.67
C LEU A 23 -16.64 -24.19 -17.24
N LEU A 24 -16.89 -25.46 -16.89
CA LEU A 24 -17.24 -25.85 -15.51
C LEU A 24 -16.09 -25.57 -14.53
N ILE A 25 -14.86 -25.85 -14.93
CA ILE A 25 -13.68 -25.54 -14.09
C ILE A 25 -13.56 -24.02 -13.87
N ILE A 26 -13.70 -23.22 -14.93
CA ILE A 26 -13.66 -21.75 -14.82
C ILE A 26 -14.76 -21.24 -13.89
N LEU A 27 -15.99 -21.72 -14.06
CA LEU A 27 -17.13 -21.36 -13.23
C LEU A 27 -16.91 -21.74 -11.76
N PHE A 28 -16.37 -22.93 -11.50
CA PHE A 28 -16.01 -23.36 -10.15
C PHE A 28 -14.94 -22.45 -9.50
N LEU A 29 -13.91 -22.09 -10.27
CA LEU A 29 -12.86 -21.19 -9.79
C LEU A 29 -13.39 -19.79 -9.48
N GLU A 30 -14.27 -19.25 -10.32
CA GLU A 30 -14.91 -17.93 -10.10
C GLU A 30 -15.82 -17.93 -8.87
N LEU A 31 -16.62 -18.98 -8.69
CA LEU A 31 -17.45 -19.13 -7.50
C LEU A 31 -16.59 -19.24 -6.24
N SER A 32 -15.52 -20.03 -6.28
CA SER A 32 -14.58 -20.17 -5.17
C SER A 32 -13.92 -18.84 -4.82
N ASN A 33 -13.47 -18.08 -5.83
CA ASN A 33 -12.89 -16.75 -5.65
C ASN A 33 -13.90 -15.77 -5.01
N THR A 34 -15.14 -15.79 -5.45
CA THR A 34 -16.21 -14.98 -4.89
C THR A 34 -16.48 -15.29 -3.41
N LEU A 35 -16.50 -16.59 -3.05
CA LEU A 35 -16.65 -17.03 -1.66
C LEU A 35 -15.48 -16.61 -0.78
N ILE A 36 -14.24 -16.77 -1.27
CA ILE A 36 -13.03 -16.34 -0.59
C ILE A 36 -13.06 -14.83 -0.35
N ASN A 37 -13.45 -14.04 -1.34
CA ASN A 37 -13.53 -12.58 -1.21
C ASN A 37 -14.59 -12.13 -0.21
N LYS A 38 -15.74 -12.78 -0.16
CA LYS A 38 -16.76 -12.55 0.89
C LYS A 38 -16.22 -12.85 2.28
N PHE A 39 -15.52 -13.99 2.43
CA PHE A 39 -14.90 -14.37 3.70
C PHE A 39 -13.84 -13.36 4.13
N LYS A 40 -12.95 -12.94 3.20
CA LYS A 40 -11.95 -11.89 3.46
C LYS A 40 -12.61 -10.59 3.94
N SER A 41 -13.67 -10.13 3.27
CA SER A 41 -14.38 -8.90 3.65
C SER A 41 -14.97 -8.99 5.06
N ALA A 42 -15.55 -10.14 5.42
CA ALA A 42 -16.09 -10.36 6.76
C ALA A 42 -14.98 -10.36 7.84
N GLN A 43 -13.82 -10.96 7.55
CA GLN A 43 -12.67 -10.96 8.48
C GLN A 43 -12.06 -9.56 8.60
N LYS A 44 -12.02 -8.78 7.51
CA LYS A 44 -11.56 -7.39 7.52
C LYS A 44 -12.35 -6.55 8.52
N ILE A 45 -13.68 -6.63 8.49
CA ILE A 45 -14.54 -5.89 9.43
C ILE A 45 -14.23 -6.29 10.88
N LYS A 46 -14.06 -7.59 11.16
CA LYS A 46 -13.71 -8.06 12.51
C LYS A 46 -12.34 -7.53 12.96
N LEU A 47 -11.36 -7.54 12.07
CA LEU A 47 -10.02 -7.01 12.33
C LEU A 47 -10.06 -5.51 12.61
N ASP A 48 -10.85 -4.76 11.83
CA ASP A 48 -11.04 -3.31 12.02
C ASP A 48 -11.59 -3.00 13.42
N PHE A 49 -12.65 -3.69 13.84
CA PHE A 49 -13.20 -3.54 15.18
C PHE A 49 -12.20 -3.92 16.28
N ALA A 50 -11.46 -5.01 16.10
CA ALA A 50 -10.49 -5.46 17.08
C ALA A 50 -9.34 -4.45 17.25
N ILE A 51 -8.78 -3.92 16.16
CA ILE A 51 -7.71 -2.92 16.19
C ILE A 51 -8.22 -1.62 16.81
N LYS A 52 -9.39 -1.12 16.40
CA LYS A 52 -9.99 0.09 16.98
C LYS A 52 -10.25 -0.07 18.48
N GLY A 53 -10.76 -1.23 18.91
CA GLY A 53 -10.94 -1.54 20.33
C GLY A 53 -9.63 -1.46 21.09
N GLN A 54 -8.58 -2.11 20.63
CA GLN A 54 -7.27 -2.07 21.25
C GLN A 54 -6.62 -0.67 21.24
N MET A 55 -6.89 0.15 20.21
CA MET A 55 -6.44 1.55 20.19
C MET A 55 -7.15 2.39 21.26
N ILE A 56 -8.43 2.15 21.53
CA ILE A 56 -9.17 2.79 22.61
C ILE A 56 -8.59 2.38 23.96
N GLU A 57 -8.45 1.08 24.22
CA GLU A 57 -7.84 0.57 25.46
C GLU A 57 -6.44 1.14 25.70
N LYS A 58 -5.64 1.25 24.63
CA LYS A 58 -4.32 1.88 24.73
C LYS A 58 -4.40 3.35 25.11
N ASN A 59 -5.31 4.12 24.51
CA ASN A 59 -5.49 5.53 24.87
C ASN A 59 -5.92 5.68 26.34
N ASP A 60 -6.78 4.80 26.83
CA ASP A 60 -7.24 4.82 28.23
C ASP A 60 -6.12 4.45 29.22
N SER A 61 -5.14 3.64 28.77
CA SER A 61 -3.99 3.26 29.59
C SER A 61 -2.90 4.33 29.70
N ILE A 62 -2.98 5.40 28.91
CA ILE A 62 -1.97 6.46 28.85
C ILE A 62 -2.45 7.66 29.67
N ASP A 63 -1.55 8.22 30.49
CA ASP A 63 -1.83 9.39 31.30
C ASP A 63 -2.22 10.62 30.46
N TYR A 64 -3.11 11.45 30.99
CA TYR A 64 -3.63 12.62 30.28
C TYR A 64 -2.53 13.60 29.82
N TYR A 65 -1.47 13.72 30.60
CA TYR A 65 -0.34 14.58 30.23
C TYR A 65 0.32 14.10 28.94
N THR A 66 0.63 12.81 28.84
CA THR A 66 1.23 12.22 27.64
C THR A 66 0.29 12.36 26.43
N LEU A 67 -1.03 12.14 26.62
CA LEU A 67 -2.04 12.34 25.58
C LEU A 67 -2.05 13.78 25.03
N SER A 68 -1.79 14.78 25.89
CA SER A 68 -1.78 16.20 25.50
C SER A 68 -0.46 16.66 24.88
N THR A 69 0.61 15.81 24.90
CA THR A 69 1.88 16.16 24.28
C THR A 69 1.79 16.19 22.76
N LYS A 70 2.42 17.19 22.14
CA LYS A 70 2.48 17.30 20.69
C LYS A 70 3.13 16.07 20.03
N GLU A 71 4.10 15.46 20.71
CA GLU A 71 4.83 14.29 20.22
C GLU A 71 3.91 13.07 20.10
N TYR A 72 3.17 12.74 21.17
CA TYR A 72 2.22 11.63 21.16
C TYR A 72 1.06 11.88 20.19
N PHE A 73 0.54 13.11 20.15
CA PHE A 73 -0.52 13.48 19.21
C PHE A 73 -0.09 13.24 17.75
N LEU A 74 1.12 13.67 17.37
CA LEU A 74 1.66 13.44 16.03
C LEU A 74 1.86 11.95 15.74
N LEU A 75 2.37 11.20 16.70
CA LEU A 75 2.57 9.74 16.56
C LEU A 75 1.23 9.03 16.35
N LYS A 76 0.22 9.36 17.16
CA LYS A 76 -1.13 8.80 17.03
C LYS A 76 -1.76 9.16 15.69
N THR A 77 -1.66 10.42 15.25
CA THR A 77 -2.26 10.90 14.00
C THR A 77 -1.65 10.17 12.81
N LYS A 78 -0.32 10.01 12.76
CA LYS A 78 0.36 9.26 11.70
C LYS A 78 -0.01 7.78 11.69
N ALA A 79 -0.14 7.17 12.87
CA ALA A 79 -0.55 5.78 12.99
C ALA A 79 -1.99 5.57 12.50
N LEU A 80 -2.90 6.48 12.86
CA LEU A 80 -4.28 6.46 12.38
C LEU A 80 -4.36 6.65 10.87
N GLU A 81 -3.62 7.61 10.31
CA GLU A 81 -3.55 7.86 8.87
C GLU A 81 -3.09 6.61 8.13
N GLY A 82 -2.01 5.96 8.59
CA GLY A 82 -1.54 4.69 8.02
C GLY A 82 -2.57 3.57 8.12
N TYR A 83 -3.28 3.48 9.24
CA TYR A 83 -4.33 2.49 9.44
C TYR A 83 -5.54 2.74 8.52
N GLU A 84 -6.02 3.98 8.40
CA GLU A 84 -7.14 4.37 7.52
C GLU A 84 -6.82 4.12 6.04
N HIS A 85 -5.56 4.27 5.64
CA HIS A 85 -5.07 3.86 4.32
C HIS A 85 -5.00 2.33 4.13
N GLY A 86 -5.30 1.55 5.17
CA GLY A 86 -5.33 0.09 5.10
C GLY A 86 -3.95 -0.56 4.96
N CYS A 87 -2.89 0.08 5.46
CA CYS A 87 -1.50 -0.37 5.27
C CYS A 87 -1.26 -1.81 5.74
N ILE A 88 -1.94 -2.27 6.79
CA ILE A 88 -1.77 -3.63 7.32
C ILE A 88 -2.34 -4.67 6.36
N GLU A 89 -3.59 -4.47 5.93
CA GLU A 89 -4.29 -5.39 5.03
C GLU A 89 -3.63 -5.43 3.65
N GLU A 90 -3.29 -4.26 3.14
CA GLU A 90 -2.65 -4.14 1.83
C GLU A 90 -1.28 -4.85 1.82
N ASN A 91 -0.43 -4.66 2.84
CA ASN A 91 0.85 -5.35 2.92
C ASN A 91 0.70 -6.88 2.99
N VAL A 92 -0.26 -7.41 3.75
CA VAL A 92 -0.53 -8.85 3.77
C VAL A 92 -0.95 -9.34 2.38
N SER A 93 -1.85 -8.61 1.71
CA SER A 93 -2.28 -8.94 0.35
C SER A 93 -1.13 -8.92 -0.66
N LEU A 94 -0.24 -7.91 -0.58
CA LEU A 94 0.94 -7.76 -1.43
C LEU A 94 1.92 -8.91 -1.26
N VAL A 95 2.17 -9.36 -0.03
CA VAL A 95 3.04 -10.52 0.24
C VAL A 95 2.48 -11.79 -0.41
N PHE A 96 1.18 -12.07 -0.23
CA PHE A 96 0.53 -13.22 -0.87
C PHE A 96 0.57 -13.11 -2.40
N SER A 97 0.36 -11.92 -2.94
CA SER A 97 0.45 -11.66 -4.39
C SER A 97 1.86 -11.93 -4.92
N ILE A 98 2.90 -11.51 -4.20
CA ILE A 98 4.30 -11.78 -4.59
C ILE A 98 4.57 -13.29 -4.60
N ILE A 99 4.18 -14.01 -3.53
CA ILE A 99 4.37 -15.46 -3.45
C ILE A 99 3.65 -16.16 -4.61
N SER A 100 2.39 -15.82 -4.87
CA SER A 100 1.60 -16.38 -5.97
C SER A 100 2.24 -16.10 -7.33
N ASN A 101 2.70 -14.89 -7.56
CA ASN A 101 3.36 -14.50 -8.80
C ASN A 101 4.69 -15.24 -9.01
N ILE A 102 5.48 -15.47 -7.97
CA ILE A 102 6.72 -16.27 -8.06
C ILE A 102 6.40 -17.71 -8.42
N ILE A 103 5.41 -18.33 -7.78
CA ILE A 103 4.99 -19.71 -8.09
C ILE A 103 4.52 -19.82 -9.53
N LEU A 104 3.69 -18.87 -10.00
CA LEU A 104 3.22 -18.83 -11.39
C LEU A 104 4.38 -18.65 -12.38
N LEU A 105 5.33 -17.78 -12.07
CA LEU A 105 6.50 -17.54 -12.92
C LEU A 105 7.34 -18.81 -13.06
N VAL A 106 7.63 -19.51 -11.97
CA VAL A 106 8.36 -20.78 -12.00
C VAL A 106 7.60 -21.83 -12.83
N GLY A 107 6.28 -21.95 -12.63
CA GLY A 107 5.45 -22.86 -13.42
C GLY A 107 5.47 -22.55 -14.93
N LEU A 108 5.38 -21.26 -15.31
CA LEU A 108 5.45 -20.82 -16.70
C LEU A 108 6.85 -21.04 -17.31
N MET A 109 7.91 -20.82 -16.54
CA MET A 109 9.29 -21.10 -17.01
C MET A 109 9.49 -22.61 -17.28
N PHE A 110 8.93 -23.47 -16.42
CA PHE A 110 8.96 -24.91 -16.63
C PHE A 110 8.21 -25.32 -17.92
N THR A 111 7.02 -24.76 -18.14
CA THR A 111 6.23 -25.05 -19.36
C THR A 111 6.90 -24.52 -20.62
N ILE A 112 7.56 -23.36 -20.59
CA ILE A 112 8.34 -22.84 -21.72
C ILE A 112 9.55 -23.73 -22.01
N SER A 113 10.22 -24.24 -20.97
CA SER A 113 11.37 -25.13 -21.13
C SER A 113 11.01 -26.44 -21.85
N SER A 114 9.79 -26.94 -21.65
CA SER A 114 9.31 -28.15 -22.32
C SER A 114 9.19 -28.02 -23.84
N LEU A 115 8.98 -26.79 -24.33
CA LEU A 115 8.95 -26.49 -25.78
C LEU A 115 10.33 -26.23 -26.39
N GLY A 116 11.37 -26.11 -25.56
CA GLY A 116 12.77 -25.97 -25.99
C GLY A 116 13.53 -24.91 -25.19
N LEU A 117 14.67 -25.32 -24.66
CA LEU A 117 15.54 -24.48 -23.85
C LEU A 117 15.97 -23.18 -24.56
N ALA A 118 16.07 -23.19 -25.89
CA ALA A 118 16.43 -21.99 -26.66
C ALA A 118 15.43 -20.82 -26.49
N LEU A 119 14.17 -21.11 -26.15
CA LEU A 119 13.14 -20.08 -25.93
C LEU A 119 13.26 -19.39 -24.54
N LEU A 120 14.01 -20.02 -23.62
CA LEU A 120 14.27 -19.38 -22.30
C LEU A 120 15.24 -18.19 -22.42
N LEU A 121 16.13 -18.17 -23.42
CA LEU A 121 17.08 -17.07 -23.59
C LEU A 121 16.40 -15.72 -23.84
N PRO A 122 15.52 -15.55 -24.86
CA PRO A 122 14.85 -14.26 -25.05
C PRO A 122 13.92 -13.89 -23.87
N VAL A 123 13.27 -14.87 -23.23
CA VAL A 123 12.45 -14.63 -22.03
C VAL A 123 13.33 -14.16 -20.86
N GLY A 124 14.49 -14.76 -20.64
CA GLY A 124 15.45 -14.33 -19.62
C GLY A 124 15.96 -12.91 -19.86
N ILE A 125 16.22 -12.56 -21.13
CA ILE A 125 16.64 -11.21 -21.50
C ILE A 125 15.54 -10.19 -21.20
N THR A 126 14.28 -10.48 -21.55
CA THR A 126 13.15 -9.56 -21.23
C THR A 126 13.00 -9.34 -19.73
N ILE A 127 13.12 -10.39 -18.93
CA ILE A 127 13.09 -10.30 -17.46
C ILE A 127 14.25 -9.41 -16.97
N GLY A 128 15.46 -9.62 -17.48
CA GLY A 128 16.64 -8.83 -17.11
C GLY A 128 16.47 -7.35 -17.43
N VAL A 129 16.02 -7.00 -18.64
CA VAL A 129 15.75 -5.63 -19.06
C VAL A 129 14.66 -5.00 -18.18
N ARG A 130 13.62 -5.74 -17.84
CA ARG A 130 12.55 -5.28 -16.96
C ARG A 130 13.06 -4.94 -15.55
N VAL A 131 13.80 -5.86 -14.94
CA VAL A 131 14.40 -5.67 -13.61
C VAL A 131 15.31 -4.45 -13.60
N MET A 132 16.10 -4.26 -14.65
CA MET A 132 17.00 -3.10 -14.77
C MET A 132 16.22 -1.80 -14.92
N SER A 133 15.19 -1.75 -15.75
CA SER A 133 14.30 -0.59 -15.89
C SER A 133 13.67 -0.22 -14.54
N GLU A 134 13.15 -1.19 -13.81
CA GLU A 134 12.55 -0.98 -12.50
C GLU A 134 13.54 -0.50 -11.43
N TYR A 135 14.78 -0.93 -11.50
CA TYR A 135 15.83 -0.42 -10.61
C TYR A 135 16.04 1.10 -10.82
N PHE A 136 16.13 1.55 -12.08
CA PHE A 136 16.24 2.98 -12.38
C PHE A 136 14.98 3.76 -11.98
N ASP A 137 13.81 3.21 -12.23
CA ASP A 137 12.54 3.83 -11.86
C ASP A 137 12.39 3.98 -10.34
N ARG A 138 12.80 2.97 -9.56
CA ARG A 138 12.83 3.05 -8.09
C ARG A 138 13.79 4.12 -7.59
N LYS A 139 15.02 4.18 -8.16
CA LYS A 139 16.00 5.19 -7.79
C LYS A 139 15.49 6.60 -8.09
N ALA A 140 14.89 6.80 -9.26
CA ALA A 140 14.30 8.07 -9.64
C ALA A 140 13.13 8.45 -8.72
N ASN A 141 12.25 7.50 -8.37
CA ASN A 141 11.13 7.70 -7.48
C ASN A 141 11.57 8.05 -6.06
N TYR A 142 12.60 7.39 -5.53
CA TYR A 142 13.17 7.71 -4.22
C TYR A 142 13.67 9.18 -4.16
N ILE A 143 14.43 9.62 -5.18
CA ILE A 143 14.89 11.01 -5.27
C ILE A 143 13.69 11.97 -5.31
N ARG A 144 12.68 11.66 -6.12
CA ARG A 144 11.45 12.45 -6.20
C ARG A 144 10.76 12.55 -4.84
N THR A 145 10.53 11.43 -4.18
CA THR A 145 9.79 11.38 -2.90
C THR A 145 10.51 12.19 -1.82
N SER A 146 11.83 12.08 -1.73
CA SER A 146 12.61 12.81 -0.74
C SER A 146 12.58 14.34 -0.99
N GLN A 147 12.69 14.79 -2.25
CA GLN A 147 12.60 16.20 -2.61
C GLN A 147 11.18 16.77 -2.48
N MET A 148 10.16 15.95 -2.74
CA MET A 148 8.74 16.34 -2.61
C MET A 148 8.28 16.49 -1.17
N ALA A 149 8.89 15.81 -0.21
CA ALA A 149 8.43 15.80 1.18
C ALA A 149 8.35 17.20 1.79
N GLU A 150 9.38 18.03 1.58
CA GLU A 150 9.40 19.41 2.07
C GLU A 150 8.38 20.30 1.36
N ILE A 151 8.27 20.16 0.04
CA ILE A 151 7.33 20.94 -0.78
C ILE A 151 5.90 20.57 -0.46
N ASN A 152 5.62 19.29 -0.27
CA ASN A 152 4.29 18.82 0.14
C ASN A 152 3.90 19.37 1.51
N ARG A 153 4.84 19.47 2.45
CA ARG A 153 4.58 20.09 3.76
C ARG A 153 4.19 21.56 3.60
N LYS A 154 4.92 22.34 2.79
CA LYS A 154 4.60 23.74 2.50
C LYS A 154 3.22 23.85 1.82
N SER A 155 2.97 23.01 0.82
CA SER A 155 1.69 22.97 0.09
C SER A 155 0.51 22.66 1.02
N ASN A 156 0.62 21.63 1.83
CA ASN A 156 -0.44 21.23 2.76
C ASN A 156 -0.73 22.31 3.80
N TYR A 157 0.31 23.00 4.29
CA TYR A 157 0.15 24.12 5.21
C TYR A 157 -0.62 25.30 4.56
N LEU A 158 -0.27 25.67 3.32
CA LEU A 158 -0.95 26.73 2.59
C LEU A 158 -2.40 26.34 2.28
N HIS A 159 -2.65 25.11 1.82
CA HIS A 159 -4.02 24.61 1.61
C HIS A 159 -4.83 24.63 2.91
N HIS A 160 -4.25 24.17 4.01
CA HIS A 160 -4.93 24.19 5.31
C HIS A 160 -5.37 25.60 5.72
N ILE A 161 -4.53 26.63 5.49
CA ILE A 161 -4.89 28.02 5.78
C ILE A 161 -6.00 28.50 4.83
N CYS A 162 -5.91 28.21 3.55
CA CYS A 162 -6.87 28.73 2.56
C CYS A 162 -8.24 28.03 2.62
N GLU A 163 -8.28 26.75 3.01
CA GLU A 163 -9.52 25.95 3.04
C GLU A 163 -10.23 26.01 4.40
N ASN A 164 -9.51 26.35 5.47
CA ASN A 164 -10.09 26.32 6.80
C ASN A 164 -10.87 27.61 7.09
N ILE A 165 -12.14 27.47 7.43
CA ILE A 165 -13.06 28.56 7.73
C ILE A 165 -12.58 29.47 8.88
N HIS A 166 -11.77 28.92 9.80
CA HIS A 166 -11.21 29.70 10.91
C HIS A 166 -10.31 30.84 10.45
N PHE A 167 -9.60 30.70 9.32
CA PHE A 167 -8.72 31.72 8.76
C PHE A 167 -9.41 32.62 7.71
N ALA A 168 -10.63 32.30 7.31
CA ALA A 168 -11.32 33.00 6.23
C ALA A 168 -11.58 34.47 6.56
N LYS A 169 -11.79 34.81 7.86
CA LYS A 169 -12.01 36.17 8.31
C LYS A 169 -10.73 37.00 8.20
N GLU A 170 -9.62 36.48 8.67
CA GLU A 170 -8.31 37.12 8.64
C GLU A 170 -7.83 37.35 7.20
N ILE A 171 -8.00 36.35 6.35
CA ILE A 171 -7.62 36.44 4.92
C ILE A 171 -8.35 37.60 4.25
N ARG A 172 -9.67 37.77 4.50
CA ARG A 172 -10.49 38.83 3.92
C ARG A 172 -10.19 40.21 4.51
N VAL A 173 -10.05 40.29 5.84
CA VAL A 173 -9.79 41.57 6.54
C VAL A 173 -8.44 42.16 6.14
N PHE A 174 -7.43 41.31 5.93
CA PHE A 174 -6.08 41.74 5.56
C PHE A 174 -5.82 41.68 4.05
N ASN A 175 -6.82 41.36 3.23
CA ASN A 175 -6.70 41.21 1.76
C ASN A 175 -5.50 40.32 1.36
N LEU A 176 -5.39 39.14 1.97
CA LEU A 176 -4.27 38.22 1.77
C LEU A 176 -4.50 37.21 0.61
N GLU A 177 -5.64 37.30 -0.09
CA GLU A 177 -6.04 36.35 -1.14
C GLU A 177 -4.98 36.23 -2.23
N ASP A 178 -4.56 37.37 -2.80
CA ASP A 178 -3.55 37.40 -3.86
C ASP A 178 -2.20 36.87 -3.37
N LYS A 179 -1.80 37.24 -2.15
CA LYS A 179 -0.53 36.81 -1.58
C LYS A 179 -0.46 35.29 -1.31
N PHE A 180 -1.55 34.71 -0.89
CA PHE A 180 -1.64 33.24 -0.74
C PHE A 180 -1.75 32.54 -2.09
N GLY A 181 -2.45 33.15 -3.06
CA GLY A 181 -2.51 32.71 -4.45
C GLY A 181 -1.10 32.61 -5.07
N ASP A 182 -0.33 33.70 -5.01
CA ASP A 182 1.04 33.75 -5.51
C ASP A 182 1.94 32.69 -4.85
N LYS A 183 1.80 32.52 -3.53
CA LYS A 183 2.59 31.49 -2.82
C LYS A 183 2.19 30.07 -3.19
N LEU A 184 0.91 29.79 -3.41
CA LEU A 184 0.43 28.50 -3.89
C LEU A 184 0.95 28.22 -5.30
N GLU A 185 0.96 29.24 -6.17
CA GLU A 185 1.52 29.13 -7.52
C GLU A 185 3.03 28.85 -7.48
N GLU A 186 3.80 29.56 -6.65
CA GLU A 186 5.23 29.33 -6.45
C GLU A 186 5.52 27.88 -6.04
N VAL A 187 4.82 27.39 -5.00
CA VAL A 187 4.96 25.99 -4.51
C VAL A 187 4.51 24.97 -5.57
N SER A 188 3.47 25.28 -6.34
CA SER A 188 3.02 24.45 -7.45
C SER A 188 4.07 24.37 -8.57
N ASN A 189 4.72 25.49 -8.88
CA ASN A 189 5.78 25.54 -9.88
C ASN A 189 7.03 24.78 -9.45
N GLU A 190 7.45 24.88 -8.17
CA GLU A 190 8.53 24.05 -7.61
C GLU A 190 8.18 22.55 -7.72
N LYS A 191 6.97 22.16 -7.35
CA LYS A 191 6.46 20.79 -7.44
C LYS A 191 6.49 20.28 -8.89
N ASN A 192 6.02 21.10 -9.83
CA ASN A 192 6.03 20.78 -11.25
C ASN A 192 7.43 20.62 -11.82
N HIS A 193 8.41 21.41 -11.36
CA HIS A 193 9.80 21.29 -11.81
C HIS A 193 10.41 19.95 -11.41
N ILE A 194 10.21 19.52 -10.15
CA ILE A 194 10.66 18.20 -9.67
C ILE A 194 9.96 17.08 -10.43
N TRP A 195 8.64 17.22 -10.61
CA TRP A 195 7.83 16.25 -11.34
C TRP A 195 8.29 16.10 -12.80
N LYS A 196 8.55 17.20 -13.50
CA LYS A 196 9.09 17.17 -14.87
C LYS A 196 10.45 16.49 -14.97
N LYS A 197 11.33 16.73 -14.00
CA LYS A 197 12.65 16.07 -13.93
C LYS A 197 12.49 14.56 -13.75
N TYR A 198 11.66 14.15 -12.79
CA TYR A 198 11.35 12.74 -12.56
C TYR A 198 10.74 12.07 -13.78
N MET A 199 9.69 12.68 -14.37
CA MET A 199 8.99 12.13 -15.52
C MET A 199 9.88 12.02 -16.77
N ARG A 200 10.92 12.84 -16.89
CA ARG A 200 11.91 12.69 -17.96
C ARG A 200 12.68 11.39 -17.80
N ILE A 201 13.21 11.12 -16.60
CA ILE A 201 13.96 9.87 -16.31
C ILE A 201 13.05 8.66 -16.50
N PHE A 202 11.87 8.69 -15.91
CA PHE A 202 10.87 7.63 -16.01
C PHE A 202 10.50 7.32 -17.48
N ARG A 203 10.30 8.37 -18.30
CA ARG A 203 9.97 8.21 -19.73
C ARG A 203 11.07 7.52 -20.51
N TYR A 204 12.34 7.89 -20.27
CA TYR A 204 13.46 7.24 -20.95
C TYR A 204 13.64 5.79 -20.50
N SER A 205 13.51 5.50 -19.20
CA SER A 205 13.58 4.14 -18.67
C SER A 205 12.46 3.28 -19.25
N SER A 206 11.21 3.74 -19.19
CA SER A 206 10.06 3.03 -19.71
C SER A 206 10.10 2.86 -21.22
N ALA A 207 10.53 3.87 -21.99
CA ALA A 207 10.66 3.76 -23.44
C ALA A 207 11.71 2.71 -23.84
N THR A 208 12.85 2.68 -23.15
CA THR A 208 13.90 1.68 -23.39
C THR A 208 13.37 0.26 -23.16
N TYR A 209 12.64 0.06 -22.06
CA TYR A 209 12.02 -1.23 -21.75
C TYR A 209 10.99 -1.62 -22.84
N ILE A 210 10.06 -0.72 -23.20
CA ILE A 210 9.01 -1.00 -24.18
C ILE A 210 9.62 -1.37 -25.55
N ILE A 211 10.62 -0.64 -26.00
CA ILE A 211 11.30 -0.92 -27.28
C ILE A 211 11.99 -2.29 -27.23
N ALA A 212 12.71 -2.58 -26.14
CA ALA A 212 13.38 -3.87 -25.97
C ALA A 212 12.37 -5.02 -25.92
N ASP A 213 11.25 -4.84 -25.21
CA ASP A 213 10.19 -5.83 -25.11
C ASP A 213 9.55 -6.13 -26.48
N ILE A 214 9.21 -5.09 -27.26
CA ILE A 214 8.66 -5.27 -28.62
C ILE A 214 9.64 -6.03 -29.54
N ILE A 215 10.93 -5.68 -29.50
CA ILE A 215 11.94 -6.36 -30.32
C ILE A 215 12.05 -7.83 -29.91
N LEU A 216 12.14 -8.11 -28.62
CA LEU A 216 12.26 -9.49 -28.12
C LEU A 216 10.99 -10.31 -28.38
N GLN A 217 9.81 -9.69 -28.26
CA GLN A 217 8.54 -10.29 -28.62
C GLN A 217 8.51 -10.68 -30.11
N LEU A 218 8.97 -9.79 -30.99
CA LEU A 218 9.05 -10.05 -32.42
C LEU A 218 10.02 -11.22 -32.71
N VAL A 219 11.17 -11.26 -32.03
CA VAL A 219 12.12 -12.37 -32.17
C VAL A 219 11.49 -13.71 -31.77
N ILE A 220 10.76 -13.72 -30.63
CA ILE A 220 10.04 -14.92 -30.18
C ILE A 220 9.02 -15.36 -31.22
N TYR A 221 8.24 -14.43 -31.77
CA TYR A 221 7.24 -14.76 -32.80
C TYR A 221 7.87 -15.34 -34.05
N LEU A 222 8.99 -14.78 -34.53
CA LEU A 222 9.70 -15.30 -35.68
C LEU A 222 10.23 -16.73 -35.45
N ILE A 223 10.79 -16.99 -34.25
CA ILE A 223 11.26 -18.34 -33.89
C ILE A 223 10.09 -19.32 -33.85
N LEU A 224 8.99 -18.96 -33.24
CA LEU A 224 7.80 -19.81 -33.13
C LEU A 224 7.16 -20.05 -34.50
N ALA A 225 7.01 -19.00 -35.33
CA ALA A 225 6.47 -19.11 -36.69
C ALA A 225 7.35 -20.01 -37.55
N TYR A 226 8.67 -19.87 -37.47
CA TYR A 226 9.62 -20.75 -38.16
C TYR A 226 9.44 -22.22 -37.73
N ARG A 227 9.27 -22.47 -36.43
CA ARG A 227 9.05 -23.82 -35.90
C ARG A 227 7.71 -24.43 -36.34
N VAL A 228 6.66 -23.63 -36.49
CA VAL A 228 5.34 -24.09 -36.96
C VAL A 228 5.36 -24.34 -38.46
N LEU A 229 5.86 -23.37 -39.26
CA LEU A 229 5.70 -23.36 -40.69
C LEU A 229 6.78 -24.18 -41.42
N VAL A 230 8.04 -24.09 -40.97
CA VAL A 230 9.19 -24.68 -41.67
C VAL A 230 9.55 -26.03 -41.07
N THR A 231 9.86 -26.08 -39.79
CA THR A 231 10.31 -27.34 -39.15
C THR A 231 9.18 -28.25 -38.73
N LYS A 232 7.94 -27.71 -38.63
CA LYS A 232 6.74 -28.44 -38.17
C LYS A 232 6.94 -29.23 -36.87
N THR A 233 7.81 -28.70 -35.99
CA THR A 233 8.14 -29.33 -34.69
C THR A 233 7.13 -29.01 -33.62
N ILE A 234 6.32 -27.95 -33.79
CA ILE A 234 5.27 -27.52 -32.86
C ILE A 234 3.98 -27.28 -33.64
N THR A 235 2.86 -27.43 -32.94
CA THR A 235 1.53 -27.20 -33.53
C THR A 235 1.13 -25.73 -33.43
N VAL A 236 0.10 -25.33 -34.16
CA VAL A 236 -0.52 -24.00 -34.03
C VAL A 236 -1.04 -23.77 -32.60
N GLY A 237 -1.52 -24.82 -31.94
CA GLY A 237 -1.95 -24.76 -30.55
C GLY A 237 -0.81 -24.44 -29.60
N ASP A 238 0.36 -25.02 -29.81
CA ASP A 238 1.56 -24.73 -29.01
C ASP A 238 2.03 -23.30 -29.23
N PHE A 239 1.90 -22.76 -30.44
CA PHE A 239 2.19 -21.36 -30.74
C PHE A 239 1.30 -20.41 -29.89
N VAL A 240 -0.02 -20.62 -29.92
CA VAL A 240 -0.98 -19.79 -29.15
C VAL A 240 -0.73 -19.91 -27.64
N TYR A 241 -0.44 -21.14 -27.20
CA TYR A 241 -0.14 -21.39 -25.77
C TYR A 241 1.13 -20.66 -25.33
N PHE A 242 2.21 -20.75 -26.09
CA PHE A 242 3.46 -20.06 -25.78
C PHE A 242 3.31 -18.54 -25.81
N PHE A 243 2.56 -18.01 -26.77
CA PHE A 243 2.23 -16.60 -26.84
C PHE A 243 1.53 -16.12 -25.58
N SER A 244 0.51 -16.85 -25.15
CA SER A 244 -0.23 -16.54 -23.93
C SER A 244 0.63 -16.67 -22.66
N ALA A 245 1.53 -17.67 -22.62
CA ALA A 245 2.47 -17.85 -21.52
C ALA A 245 3.47 -16.68 -21.43
N TYR A 246 4.00 -16.24 -22.58
CA TYR A 246 4.89 -15.07 -22.63
C TYR A 246 4.19 -13.79 -22.14
N GLN A 247 2.99 -13.51 -22.63
CA GLN A 247 2.17 -12.38 -22.17
C GLN A 247 1.95 -12.44 -20.66
N LYS A 248 1.63 -13.64 -20.14
CA LYS A 248 1.42 -13.81 -18.71
C LYS A 248 2.68 -13.57 -17.87
N ILE A 249 3.86 -13.91 -18.39
CA ILE A 249 5.13 -13.57 -17.75
C ILE A 249 5.30 -12.04 -17.65
N GLN A 250 4.98 -11.31 -18.70
CA GLN A 250 5.04 -9.84 -18.69
C GLN A 250 4.10 -9.23 -17.64
N ASP A 251 2.85 -9.73 -17.56
CA ASP A 251 1.89 -9.31 -16.55
C ASP A 251 2.41 -9.58 -15.12
N ILE A 252 2.97 -10.77 -14.89
CA ILE A 252 3.55 -11.15 -13.60
C ILE A 252 4.71 -10.22 -13.24
N MET A 253 5.60 -9.95 -14.18
CA MET A 253 6.73 -9.04 -13.93
C MET A 253 6.25 -7.62 -13.61
N GLY A 254 5.25 -7.11 -14.33
CA GLY A 254 4.61 -5.83 -14.03
C GLY A 254 3.97 -5.78 -12.64
N SER A 255 3.27 -6.85 -12.27
CA SER A 255 2.66 -6.99 -10.95
C SER A 255 3.72 -7.05 -9.83
N LEU A 256 4.78 -7.82 -10.01
CA LEU A 256 5.89 -7.89 -9.05
C LEU A 256 6.55 -6.53 -8.84
N ALA A 257 6.73 -5.75 -9.91
CA ALA A 257 7.25 -4.40 -9.84
C ALA A 257 6.37 -3.48 -9.01
N SER A 258 5.08 -3.43 -9.34
CA SER A 258 4.09 -2.61 -8.65
C SER A 258 3.99 -2.99 -7.17
N ASN A 259 3.93 -4.29 -6.87
CA ASN A 259 3.86 -4.79 -5.50
C ASN A 259 5.07 -4.38 -4.66
N ASN A 260 6.29 -4.42 -5.23
CA ASN A 260 7.49 -3.97 -4.54
C ASN A 260 7.45 -2.47 -4.20
N ILE A 261 6.94 -1.64 -5.12
CA ILE A 261 6.79 -0.19 -4.88
C ILE A 261 5.79 0.05 -3.76
N ASN A 262 4.64 -0.62 -3.81
CA ASN A 262 3.59 -0.46 -2.81
C ASN A 262 4.03 -0.93 -1.42
N ILE A 263 4.76 -2.05 -1.30
CA ILE A 263 5.34 -2.49 -0.01
C ILE A 263 6.27 -1.41 0.55
N PHE A 264 7.12 -0.82 -0.28
CA PHE A 264 8.04 0.22 0.17
C PHE A 264 7.30 1.48 0.65
N LEU A 265 6.25 1.90 -0.05
CA LEU A 265 5.42 3.04 0.35
C LEU A 265 4.67 2.75 1.65
N ASN A 266 4.10 1.57 1.76
CA ASN A 266 3.33 1.14 2.93
C ASN A 266 4.23 0.83 4.14
N ALA A 267 5.53 0.55 3.94
CA ALA A 267 6.47 0.28 5.03
C ALA A 267 6.60 1.46 6.01
N ASN A 268 6.58 2.70 5.49
CA ASN A 268 6.63 3.89 6.34
C ASN A 268 5.37 4.02 7.22
N TYR A 269 4.18 3.77 6.64
CA TYR A 269 2.93 3.77 7.40
C TYR A 269 2.90 2.65 8.45
N LEU A 270 3.41 1.48 8.11
CA LEU A 270 3.51 0.36 9.05
C LEU A 270 4.51 0.65 10.17
N GLU A 271 5.63 1.32 9.87
CA GLU A 271 6.60 1.74 10.88
C GLU A 271 5.99 2.75 11.86
N ASP A 272 5.28 3.78 11.36
CA ASP A 272 4.60 4.76 12.20
C ASP A 272 3.51 4.09 13.06
N PHE A 273 2.76 3.13 12.50
CA PHE A 273 1.79 2.33 13.24
C PHE A 273 2.45 1.49 14.34
N MET A 274 3.55 0.81 14.02
CA MET A 274 4.30 0.00 14.98
C MET A 274 4.93 0.85 16.09
N ARG A 275 5.47 2.03 15.77
CA ARG A 275 5.98 2.99 16.76
C ARG A 275 4.89 3.41 17.73
N TYR A 276 3.70 3.74 17.24
CA TYR A 276 2.54 4.03 18.09
C TYR A 276 2.18 2.81 18.95
N TRP A 277 2.13 1.61 18.38
CA TRP A 277 1.75 0.39 19.08
C TRP A 277 2.72 0.00 20.19
N LEU A 278 4.02 0.16 19.94
CA LEU A 278 5.09 -0.15 20.89
C LEU A 278 5.39 1.00 21.86
N TYR A 279 4.77 2.16 21.67
CA TYR A 279 4.99 3.30 22.54
C TYR A 279 4.58 2.96 23.98
N LYS A 280 5.53 3.12 24.90
CA LYS A 280 5.32 3.00 26.35
C LYS A 280 5.60 4.34 26.97
N PRO A 281 4.67 4.91 27.77
CA PRO A 281 4.93 6.13 28.51
C PRO A 281 6.10 5.94 29.47
N ASN A 282 6.96 6.94 29.61
CA ASN A 282 8.15 6.87 30.47
C ASN A 282 7.82 6.88 31.98
N LYS A 283 6.56 7.05 32.36
CA LYS A 283 6.14 7.00 33.75
C LYS A 283 5.32 5.74 33.98
N PRO A 284 5.54 5.09 35.17
CA PRO A 284 4.64 4.04 35.56
C PRO A 284 3.22 4.63 35.55
N SER A 285 2.28 3.93 34.87
CA SER A 285 0.87 4.18 35.05
C SER A 285 0.63 4.37 36.55
N MET A 286 0.07 5.49 36.97
CA MET A 286 -0.48 5.53 38.29
C MET A 286 -1.40 4.31 38.36
N GLU A 287 -1.06 3.38 39.22
CA GLU A 287 -2.01 2.38 39.64
C GLU A 287 -3.15 3.17 40.23
N TYR A 288 -4.17 3.43 39.45
CA TYR A 288 -5.46 3.77 39.96
C TYR A 288 -5.81 2.57 40.82
N GLY A 289 -5.65 2.71 42.14
CA GLY A 289 -6.15 1.70 43.04
C GLY A 289 -7.60 1.49 42.63
N HIS A 290 -7.90 0.25 42.23
CA HIS A 290 -9.27 -0.17 42.00
C HIS A 290 -9.99 -0.23 43.38
N GLU A 291 -9.97 0.83 44.12
CA GLU A 291 -10.93 0.99 45.21
C GLU A 291 -12.29 1.08 44.56
N LYS A 292 -13.10 0.06 44.80
CA LYS A 292 -14.48 0.01 44.36
C LYS A 292 -15.09 1.36 44.73
N LEU A 293 -15.50 2.13 43.69
CA LEU A 293 -16.37 3.28 43.90
C LEU A 293 -17.63 2.76 44.59
N TYR A 294 -17.67 2.92 45.92
CA TYR A 294 -18.92 2.75 46.62
C TYR A 294 -19.84 3.84 46.11
N TYR A 295 -20.98 3.47 45.55
CA TYR A 295 -22.06 4.39 45.30
C TYR A 295 -22.52 4.95 46.67
N MET A 296 -21.96 6.09 47.02
CA MET A 296 -22.49 6.91 48.12
C MET A 296 -23.68 7.70 47.57
N ASP A 297 -24.69 7.86 48.40
CA ASP A 297 -25.88 8.64 48.06
C ASP A 297 -25.48 10.04 47.60
N LYS A 298 -26.17 10.57 46.61
CA LYS A 298 -25.79 11.77 45.85
C LYS A 298 -25.58 13.05 46.66
N ASP A 299 -26.00 13.07 47.91
CA ASP A 299 -26.06 14.28 48.73
C ASP A 299 -24.82 14.49 49.64
N ASP A 300 -23.86 13.57 49.73
CA ASP A 300 -22.74 13.64 50.67
C ASP A 300 -21.36 13.38 49.99
N ILE A 301 -21.09 13.89 48.78
CA ILE A 301 -19.75 13.80 48.21
C ILE A 301 -18.92 14.99 48.70
N ILE A 302 -18.11 14.77 49.75
CA ILE A 302 -17.11 15.73 50.22
C ILE A 302 -15.76 15.29 49.64
N ILE A 303 -15.15 16.13 48.83
CA ILE A 303 -13.78 15.91 48.36
C ILE A 303 -12.86 16.80 49.22
N GLU A 304 -12.02 16.16 50.03
CA GLU A 304 -11.10 16.83 50.92
C GLU A 304 -9.66 16.60 50.47
N PHE A 305 -8.90 17.67 50.29
CA PHE A 305 -7.49 17.64 49.96
C PHE A 305 -6.65 17.97 51.16
N HIS A 306 -5.85 17.01 51.67
CA HIS A 306 -4.91 17.22 52.76
C HIS A 306 -3.47 17.27 52.20
N ASP A 307 -2.75 18.33 52.43
CA ASP A 307 -1.33 18.53 52.09
C ASP A 307 -0.97 18.15 50.63
N VAL A 308 -1.87 18.38 49.69
CA VAL A 308 -1.65 18.05 48.28
C VAL A 308 -0.81 19.13 47.62
N SER A 309 0.38 18.73 47.14
CA SER A 309 1.22 19.57 46.27
C SER A 309 1.19 19.07 44.86
N PHE A 310 0.95 19.95 43.92
CA PHE A 310 0.91 19.63 42.49
C PHE A 310 1.94 20.45 41.70
N ARG A 311 2.62 19.79 40.77
CA ARG A 311 3.54 20.45 39.83
C ARG A 311 3.26 19.94 38.42
N TYR A 312 3.04 20.86 37.50
CA TYR A 312 2.98 20.50 36.08
C TYR A 312 4.34 19.96 35.62
N PRO A 313 4.40 18.86 34.89
CA PRO A 313 5.62 18.37 34.30
C PRO A 313 6.30 19.47 33.46
N ASN A 314 7.65 19.60 33.58
CA ASN A 314 8.45 20.64 32.93
C ASN A 314 8.23 22.10 33.38
N THR A 315 7.62 22.35 34.52
CA THR A 315 7.58 23.67 35.14
C THR A 315 8.42 23.71 36.41
N GLU A 316 9.20 24.79 36.59
CA GLU A 316 9.99 24.97 37.82
C GLU A 316 9.13 25.43 39.00
N LYS A 317 7.92 25.97 38.76
CA LYS A 317 7.04 26.47 39.77
C LYS A 317 6.25 25.34 40.43
N LYS A 318 6.48 25.11 41.72
CA LYS A 318 5.59 24.34 42.60
C LYS A 318 4.39 25.20 42.97
N HIS A 319 3.19 24.77 42.68
CA HIS A 319 1.98 25.34 43.30
C HIS A 319 1.80 24.63 44.64
N HIS A 320 2.05 25.36 45.72
CA HIS A 320 1.79 24.90 47.08
C HIS A 320 0.36 25.24 47.46
N GLU A 321 -0.31 24.26 48.07
CA GLU A 321 -1.59 24.34 48.76
C GLU A 321 -2.78 24.82 47.91
N ILE A 322 -3.51 23.86 47.37
CA ILE A 322 -4.91 24.09 46.99
C ILE A 322 -5.76 23.50 48.12
N GLN A 323 -6.18 24.33 49.06
CA GLN A 323 -7.30 23.99 49.93
C GLN A 323 -8.58 24.39 49.20
N LEU A 324 -9.23 23.43 48.55
CA LEU A 324 -10.55 23.62 47.96
C LEU A 324 -11.54 22.71 48.71
N LEU A 325 -12.34 23.30 49.56
CA LEU A 325 -13.56 22.70 50.08
C LEU A 325 -14.68 22.97 49.06
N TYR A 326 -15.18 21.95 48.43
CA TYR A 326 -16.43 21.99 47.69
C TYR A 326 -17.52 21.34 48.53
N HIS A 327 -18.53 22.13 48.89
CA HIS A 327 -19.80 21.66 49.41
C HIS A 327 -20.75 21.28 48.32
#